data_a5fff58b90c991a2ca8d61a6f9d310bb
#
_entry.id   a5fff58b90c991a2ca8d61a6f9d310bb
#
_cell.length_a   1.000
_cell.length_b   1.000
_cell.length_c   1.000
_cell.angle_alpha   90.00
_cell.angle_beta   90.00
_cell.angle_gamma   90.00
#
_symmetry.space_group_name_H-M   'P 1'
#
loop_
_entity.id
_entity.type
_entity.pdbx_description
1 polymer ?
#
loop_
_entity_poly.entity_id
_entity_poly.type
_entity_poly.pdbx_seq_one_letter_code
_entity_poly.pdbx_strand_id
1 'polypeptide(L)'
;MTATGRLAVGVIGAGAVGVAMAQALAGAGHLLLGITAISQESLDRVEAQLPGVEVLTIGDVLARAELVILAIPEAELEAVIGGFSEAHLWKAGQLVAHTSAVHSYSVLGSAAQQGVIPLAIHPAMRFTGTSVDVARLRESFCAVSAPKVALPIAQALVIEMGAEPVVITEAQRAAYAEAFEVATNFSAMVVNQAIGLLEDAGIENARGIIAPSVRSAVERALDDGHTPIDTLDFD
;
A
#
# COMPACT_ATOMS: atom_id res chain seq x y z
N MET A 1 7.93 -20.98 25.08
CA MET A 1 6.56 -20.62 24.63
C MET A 1 6.71 -20.25 23.17
N THR A 2 6.33 -21.14 22.25
CA THR A 2 6.24 -20.84 20.82
C THR A 2 5.15 -19.78 20.66
N ALA A 3 5.51 -18.62 20.11
CA ALA A 3 4.57 -17.56 19.78
C ALA A 3 3.60 -18.10 18.70
N THR A 4 2.45 -18.58 19.13
CA THR A 4 1.36 -19.01 18.27
C THR A 4 0.86 -17.77 17.51
N GLY A 5 0.96 -17.79 16.18
CA GLY A 5 0.41 -16.74 15.32
C GLY A 5 1.41 -15.94 14.50
N ARG A 6 2.71 -16.29 14.51
CA ARG A 6 3.72 -15.62 13.66
C ARG A 6 3.89 -16.35 12.34
N LEU A 7 3.78 -15.60 11.24
CA LEU A 7 3.84 -16.12 9.88
C LEU A 7 5.24 -15.95 9.27
N ALA A 8 5.60 -16.86 8.37
CA ALA A 8 6.72 -16.70 7.47
C ALA A 8 6.27 -15.81 6.28
N VAL A 9 6.80 -14.59 6.21
CA VAL A 9 6.40 -13.55 5.27
C VAL A 9 7.39 -13.44 4.13
N GLY A 10 6.89 -13.44 2.91
CA GLY A 10 7.65 -13.09 1.72
C GLY A 10 6.99 -11.93 0.98
N VAL A 11 7.79 -11.04 0.42
CA VAL A 11 7.29 -9.85 -0.28
C VAL A 11 7.71 -9.89 -1.74
N ILE A 12 6.76 -9.73 -2.65
CA ILE A 12 7.01 -9.57 -4.08
C ILE A 12 6.87 -8.09 -4.42
N GLY A 13 8.01 -7.46 -4.70
CA GLY A 13 8.14 -6.04 -5.00
C GLY A 13 8.77 -5.22 -3.87
N ALA A 14 10.03 -4.78 -4.07
CA ALA A 14 10.78 -3.92 -3.14
C ALA A 14 10.58 -2.42 -3.43
N GLY A 15 9.36 -2.03 -3.81
CA GLY A 15 8.94 -0.64 -3.84
C GLY A 15 8.80 -0.06 -2.42
N ALA A 16 8.47 1.24 -2.33
CA ALA A 16 8.29 1.92 -1.05
C ALA A 16 7.25 1.23 -0.14
N VAL A 17 6.12 0.78 -0.73
CA VAL A 17 5.06 0.06 0.00
C VAL A 17 5.55 -1.29 0.51
N GLY A 18 6.15 -2.11 -0.38
CA GLY A 18 6.60 -3.46 -0.04
C GLY A 18 7.63 -3.48 1.08
N VAL A 19 8.62 -2.58 1.01
CA VAL A 19 9.65 -2.45 2.05
C VAL A 19 9.06 -1.99 3.39
N ALA A 20 8.18 -0.98 3.38
CA ALA A 20 7.56 -0.49 4.62
C ALA A 20 6.68 -1.55 5.29
N MET A 21 5.87 -2.30 4.51
CA MET A 21 5.07 -3.41 5.05
C MET A 21 5.94 -4.55 5.56
N ALA A 22 7.03 -4.89 4.84
CA ALA A 22 8.00 -5.89 5.29
C ALA A 22 8.61 -5.51 6.65
N GLN A 23 9.04 -4.25 6.80
CA GLN A 23 9.58 -3.74 8.07
C GLN A 23 8.54 -3.77 9.20
N ALA A 24 7.30 -3.34 8.90
CA ALA A 24 6.24 -3.30 9.90
C ALA A 24 5.89 -4.71 10.40
N LEU A 25 5.76 -5.69 9.49
CA LEU A 25 5.48 -7.09 9.83
C LEU A 25 6.66 -7.74 10.58
N ALA A 26 7.90 -7.49 10.16
CA ALA A 26 9.09 -7.95 10.88
C ALA A 26 9.16 -7.33 12.30
N GLY A 27 8.87 -6.04 12.42
CA GLY A 27 8.77 -5.34 13.71
C GLY A 27 7.68 -5.87 14.63
N ALA A 28 6.59 -6.41 14.07
CA ALA A 28 5.54 -7.13 14.79
C ALA A 28 5.95 -8.57 15.19
N GLY A 29 7.13 -9.04 14.76
CA GLY A 29 7.70 -10.34 15.10
C GLY A 29 7.38 -11.46 14.12
N HIS A 30 6.84 -11.18 12.94
CA HIS A 30 6.76 -12.15 11.85
C HIS A 30 8.15 -12.49 11.32
N LEU A 31 8.32 -13.69 10.79
CA LEU A 31 9.58 -14.11 10.16
C LEU A 31 9.63 -13.59 8.73
N LEU A 32 10.35 -12.50 8.48
CA LEU A 32 10.58 -12.05 7.11
C LEU A 32 11.59 -12.97 6.42
N LEU A 33 11.11 -13.78 5.46
CA LEU A 33 11.94 -14.73 4.70
C LEU A 33 12.80 -14.02 3.66
N GLY A 34 12.26 -12.99 3.03
CA GLY A 34 12.91 -12.22 2.00
C GLY A 34 11.94 -11.40 1.16
N ILE A 35 12.51 -10.67 0.22
CA ILE A 35 11.80 -9.76 -0.67
C ILE A 35 12.37 -9.87 -2.08
N THR A 36 11.52 -9.67 -3.12
CA THR A 36 12.03 -9.61 -4.49
C THR A 36 12.40 -8.19 -4.87
N ALA A 37 13.56 -7.99 -5.47
CA ALA A 37 14.03 -6.71 -6.01
C ALA A 37 14.69 -6.93 -7.37
N ILE A 38 14.41 -6.07 -8.35
CA ILE A 38 14.92 -6.22 -9.73
C ILE A 38 15.77 -5.01 -10.12
N SER A 39 15.29 -3.78 -9.86
CA SER A 39 16.01 -2.55 -10.20
C SER A 39 17.09 -2.23 -9.16
N GLN A 40 18.15 -1.52 -9.59
CA GLN A 40 19.20 -1.05 -8.66
C GLN A 40 18.60 -0.23 -7.52
N GLU A 41 17.66 0.67 -7.83
CA GLU A 41 16.97 1.47 -6.82
C GLU A 41 16.25 0.60 -5.77
N SER A 42 15.61 -0.50 -6.20
CA SER A 42 14.95 -1.42 -5.28
C SER A 42 15.94 -2.23 -4.44
N LEU A 43 17.08 -2.61 -5.00
CA LEU A 43 18.17 -3.27 -4.28
C LEU A 43 18.78 -2.35 -3.22
N ASP A 44 19.11 -1.11 -3.59
CA ASP A 44 19.64 -0.09 -2.67
C ASP A 44 18.67 0.19 -1.51
N ARG A 45 17.36 0.22 -1.81
CA ARG A 45 16.32 0.40 -0.78
C ARG A 45 16.26 -0.78 0.19
N VAL A 46 16.36 -2.01 -0.31
CA VAL A 46 16.41 -3.21 0.54
C VAL A 46 17.65 -3.18 1.44
N GLU A 47 18.82 -2.91 0.88
CA GLU A 47 20.06 -2.82 1.65
C GLU A 47 19.98 -1.76 2.76
N ALA A 48 19.43 -0.59 2.44
CA ALA A 48 19.35 0.52 3.40
C ALA A 48 18.29 0.30 4.49
N GLN A 49 17.16 -0.35 4.18
CA GLN A 49 16.01 -0.38 5.09
C GLN A 49 15.70 -1.77 5.67
N LEU A 50 16.21 -2.83 5.06
CA LEU A 50 16.02 -4.22 5.48
C LEU A 50 17.39 -4.94 5.58
N PRO A 51 18.32 -4.41 6.39
CA PRO A 51 19.66 -4.97 6.46
C PRO A 51 19.62 -6.45 6.87
N GLY A 52 20.31 -7.29 6.10
CA GLY A 52 20.37 -8.74 6.33
C GLY A 52 19.16 -9.54 5.84
N VAL A 53 18.16 -8.90 5.22
CA VAL A 53 17.06 -9.60 4.55
C VAL A 53 17.51 -10.09 3.18
N GLU A 54 17.20 -11.35 2.87
CA GLU A 54 17.58 -11.98 1.62
C GLU A 54 16.74 -11.44 0.45
N VAL A 55 17.41 -11.11 -0.67
CA VAL A 55 16.73 -10.86 -1.93
C VAL A 55 16.46 -12.21 -2.60
N LEU A 56 15.19 -12.59 -2.67
CA LEU A 56 14.73 -13.89 -3.17
C LEU A 56 14.23 -13.79 -4.61
N THR A 57 14.20 -14.94 -5.29
CA THR A 57 13.41 -15.08 -6.52
C THR A 57 11.91 -15.13 -6.19
N ILE A 58 11.05 -14.81 -7.15
CA ILE A 58 9.59 -14.96 -7.01
C ILE A 58 9.23 -16.42 -6.64
N GLY A 59 9.86 -17.38 -7.30
CA GLY A 59 9.64 -18.81 -7.03
C GLY A 59 9.98 -19.20 -5.60
N ASP A 60 11.07 -18.66 -5.03
CA ASP A 60 11.45 -18.92 -3.64
C ASP A 60 10.47 -18.31 -2.64
N VAL A 61 9.99 -17.08 -2.92
CA VAL A 61 8.97 -16.44 -2.09
C VAL A 61 7.69 -17.28 -2.08
N LEU A 62 7.16 -17.64 -3.25
CA LEU A 62 5.93 -18.43 -3.37
C LEU A 62 6.09 -19.82 -2.75
N ALA A 63 7.28 -20.42 -2.90
CA ALA A 63 7.56 -21.75 -2.36
C ALA A 63 7.71 -21.79 -0.83
N ARG A 64 8.11 -20.72 -0.17
CA ARG A 64 8.52 -20.73 1.24
C ARG A 64 7.57 -19.96 2.16
N ALA A 65 6.92 -18.91 1.66
CA ALA A 65 6.10 -18.01 2.49
C ALA A 65 4.73 -18.63 2.86
N GLU A 66 4.28 -18.34 4.07
CA GLU A 66 2.91 -18.57 4.54
C GLU A 66 2.03 -17.37 4.23
N LEU A 67 2.62 -16.15 4.27
CA LEU A 67 2.00 -14.91 3.84
C LEU A 67 2.85 -14.30 2.72
N VAL A 68 2.25 -14.10 1.55
CA VAL A 68 2.85 -13.38 0.43
C VAL A 68 2.20 -12.01 0.31
N ILE A 69 3.04 -10.96 0.30
CA ILE A 69 2.59 -9.59 0.00
C ILE A 69 2.95 -9.28 -1.45
N LEU A 70 1.94 -8.98 -2.27
CA LEU A 70 2.12 -8.50 -3.64
C LEU A 70 2.11 -6.96 -3.64
N ALA A 71 3.30 -6.36 -3.59
CA ALA A 71 3.51 -4.90 -3.62
C ALA A 71 4.10 -4.47 -4.97
N ILE A 72 3.40 -4.81 -6.04
CA ILE A 72 3.76 -4.56 -7.44
C ILE A 72 2.86 -3.47 -8.03
N PRO A 73 3.23 -2.86 -9.18
CA PRO A 73 2.40 -1.89 -9.87
C PRO A 73 1.01 -2.45 -10.16
N GLU A 74 0.00 -1.61 -9.96
CA GLU A 74 -1.41 -1.99 -10.09
C GLU A 74 -1.74 -2.53 -11.49
N ALA A 75 -1.18 -1.90 -12.53
CA ALA A 75 -1.38 -2.32 -13.91
C ALA A 75 -0.84 -3.73 -14.23
N GLU A 76 0.08 -4.25 -13.42
CA GLU A 76 0.68 -5.56 -13.59
C GLU A 76 0.02 -6.65 -12.74
N LEU A 77 -0.80 -6.26 -11.76
CA LEU A 77 -1.29 -7.15 -10.72
C LEU A 77 -2.08 -8.35 -11.29
N GLU A 78 -3.04 -8.10 -12.17
CA GLU A 78 -3.87 -9.17 -12.77
C GLU A 78 -3.03 -10.13 -13.61
N ALA A 79 -2.13 -9.60 -14.46
CA ALA A 79 -1.28 -10.41 -15.30
C ALA A 79 -0.31 -11.30 -14.49
N VAL A 80 0.26 -10.75 -13.43
CA VAL A 80 1.16 -11.48 -12.52
C VAL A 80 0.41 -12.60 -11.78
N ILE A 81 -0.78 -12.30 -11.22
CA ILE A 81 -1.61 -13.31 -10.55
C ILE A 81 -2.02 -14.42 -11.53
N GLY A 82 -2.43 -14.05 -12.74
CA GLY A 82 -2.77 -14.98 -13.81
C GLY A 82 -1.60 -15.90 -14.16
N GLY A 83 -0.42 -15.35 -14.41
CA GLY A 83 0.78 -16.11 -14.75
C GLY A 83 1.21 -17.08 -13.64
N PHE A 84 1.14 -16.66 -12.36
CA PHE A 84 1.42 -17.58 -11.25
C PHE A 84 0.38 -18.70 -11.14
N SER A 85 -0.88 -18.40 -11.43
CA SER A 85 -1.97 -19.39 -11.42
C SER A 85 -1.82 -20.39 -12.56
N GLU A 86 -1.49 -19.95 -13.77
CA GLU A 86 -1.23 -20.82 -14.93
C GLU A 86 -0.03 -21.73 -14.70
N ALA A 87 1.01 -21.21 -14.05
CA ALA A 87 2.22 -21.96 -13.69
C ALA A 87 2.05 -22.84 -12.43
N HIS A 88 0.87 -22.87 -11.81
CA HIS A 88 0.57 -23.61 -10.56
C HIS A 88 1.56 -23.36 -9.42
N LEU A 89 1.96 -22.11 -9.23
CA LEU A 89 2.96 -21.72 -8.22
C LEU A 89 2.35 -21.47 -6.83
N TRP A 90 1.03 -21.33 -6.72
CA TRP A 90 0.35 -21.10 -5.46
C TRP A 90 0.30 -22.34 -4.57
N LYS A 91 0.28 -22.13 -3.26
CA LYS A 91 0.09 -23.20 -2.28
C LYS A 91 -1.28 -23.10 -1.62
N ALA A 92 -1.95 -24.23 -1.50
CA ALA A 92 -3.20 -24.29 -0.73
C ALA A 92 -2.97 -23.88 0.74
N GLY A 93 -3.85 -23.02 1.25
CA GLY A 93 -3.74 -22.46 2.60
C GLY A 93 -2.82 -21.26 2.73
N GLN A 94 -2.09 -20.88 1.67
CA GLN A 94 -1.23 -19.69 1.67
C GLN A 94 -2.07 -18.41 1.71
N LEU A 95 -1.73 -17.49 2.61
CA LEU A 95 -2.28 -16.15 2.64
C LEU A 95 -1.61 -15.30 1.55
N VAL A 96 -2.38 -14.66 0.70
CA VAL A 96 -1.85 -13.74 -0.31
C VAL A 96 -2.56 -12.40 -0.21
N ALA A 97 -1.82 -11.35 0.08
CA ALA A 97 -2.33 -9.99 0.18
C ALA A 97 -1.73 -9.12 -0.92
N HIS A 98 -2.56 -8.38 -1.65
CA HIS A 98 -2.10 -7.31 -2.54
C HIS A 98 -2.34 -5.94 -1.93
N THR A 99 -1.64 -4.91 -2.46
CA THR A 99 -1.67 -3.55 -1.94
C THR A 99 -2.37 -2.54 -2.84
N SER A 100 -3.12 -2.98 -3.85
CA SER A 100 -3.85 -2.09 -4.77
C SER A 100 -5.02 -1.38 -4.07
N ALA A 101 -5.21 -0.10 -4.39
CA ALA A 101 -6.37 0.68 -3.98
C ALA A 101 -7.63 0.31 -4.79
N VAL A 102 -7.45 -0.02 -6.07
CA VAL A 102 -8.54 -0.26 -7.04
C VAL A 102 -9.14 -1.65 -6.91
N HIS A 103 -8.29 -2.66 -6.75
CA HIS A 103 -8.74 -4.05 -6.69
C HIS A 103 -9.16 -4.46 -5.29
N SER A 104 -10.23 -5.26 -5.20
CA SER A 104 -10.56 -5.99 -3.97
C SER A 104 -9.83 -7.35 -3.96
N TYR A 105 -10.04 -8.14 -2.91
CA TYR A 105 -9.50 -9.49 -2.86
C TYR A 105 -9.94 -10.39 -4.03
N SER A 106 -11.02 -10.03 -4.74
CA SER A 106 -11.56 -10.80 -5.86
C SER A 106 -10.60 -10.93 -7.05
N VAL A 107 -9.65 -10.00 -7.21
CA VAL A 107 -8.59 -10.09 -8.22
C VAL A 107 -7.74 -11.37 -8.07
N LEU A 108 -7.64 -11.88 -6.85
CA LEU A 108 -6.96 -13.15 -6.53
C LEU A 108 -7.83 -14.40 -6.82
N GLY A 109 -8.92 -14.28 -7.59
CA GLY A 109 -9.87 -15.38 -7.84
C GLY A 109 -9.23 -16.63 -8.43
N SER A 110 -8.30 -16.51 -9.38
CA SER A 110 -7.58 -17.64 -9.97
C SER A 110 -6.66 -18.34 -8.96
N ALA A 111 -6.02 -17.58 -8.08
CA ALA A 111 -5.22 -18.12 -6.98
C ALA A 111 -6.10 -18.79 -5.91
N ALA A 112 -7.26 -18.20 -5.61
CA ALA A 112 -8.21 -18.79 -4.66
C ALA A 112 -8.76 -20.15 -5.13
N GLN A 113 -8.92 -20.36 -6.44
CA GLN A 113 -9.27 -21.67 -7.01
C GLN A 113 -8.21 -22.74 -6.75
N GLN A 114 -6.96 -22.34 -6.48
CA GLN A 114 -5.87 -23.21 -6.10
C GLN A 114 -5.68 -23.31 -4.57
N GLY A 115 -6.63 -22.79 -3.80
CA GLY A 115 -6.66 -22.89 -2.34
C GLY A 115 -5.96 -21.76 -1.60
N VAL A 116 -5.57 -20.68 -2.28
CA VAL A 116 -5.06 -19.45 -1.64
C VAL A 116 -6.17 -18.78 -0.82
N ILE A 117 -5.80 -18.20 0.29
CA ILE A 117 -6.66 -17.32 1.10
C ILE A 117 -6.40 -15.87 0.67
N PRO A 118 -7.30 -15.26 -0.13
CA PRO A 118 -7.06 -13.96 -0.73
C PRO A 118 -7.35 -12.82 0.24
N LEU A 119 -6.45 -11.85 0.28
CA LEU A 119 -6.55 -10.63 1.07
C LEU A 119 -6.26 -9.40 0.20
N ALA A 120 -6.89 -8.28 0.47
CA ALA A 120 -6.49 -6.96 -0.03
C ALA A 120 -6.22 -6.06 1.18
N ILE A 121 -5.03 -5.48 1.25
CA ILE A 121 -4.59 -4.57 2.31
C ILE A 121 -3.93 -3.37 1.65
N HIS A 122 -4.66 -2.27 1.52
CA HIS A 122 -4.14 -1.03 0.94
C HIS A 122 -3.86 -0.01 2.04
N PRO A 123 -2.59 0.31 2.34
CA PRO A 123 -2.26 1.40 3.25
C PRO A 123 -2.65 2.76 2.66
N ALA A 124 -3.56 3.49 3.33
CA ALA A 124 -4.13 4.74 2.85
C ALA A 124 -3.19 5.93 3.10
N MET A 125 -1.94 5.84 2.62
CA MET A 125 -0.95 6.90 2.74
C MET A 125 -0.03 6.95 1.53
N ARG A 126 0.64 8.10 1.34
CA ARG A 126 1.70 8.22 0.34
C ARG A 126 3.04 7.82 0.95
N PHE A 127 3.68 6.84 0.37
CA PHE A 127 5.00 6.38 0.76
C PHE A 127 6.10 7.22 0.11
N THR A 128 7.16 7.46 0.88
CA THR A 128 8.35 8.23 0.46
C THR A 128 9.51 7.34 0.05
N GLY A 129 9.45 6.04 0.37
CA GLY A 129 10.53 5.08 0.16
C GLY A 129 11.65 5.21 1.18
N THR A 130 11.40 5.83 2.33
CA THR A 130 12.36 6.01 3.42
C THR A 130 11.90 5.35 4.71
N SER A 131 12.79 5.25 5.71
CA SER A 131 12.48 4.64 7.02
C SER A 131 11.38 5.36 7.81
N VAL A 132 11.03 6.59 7.44
CA VAL A 132 9.93 7.36 8.04
C VAL A 132 8.56 6.71 7.73
N ASP A 133 8.46 5.98 6.63
CA ASP A 133 7.20 5.38 6.19
C ASP A 133 6.62 4.39 7.21
N VAL A 134 7.46 3.65 7.95
CA VAL A 134 6.98 2.72 9.00
C VAL A 134 6.35 3.47 10.17
N ALA A 135 6.91 4.62 10.56
CA ALA A 135 6.33 5.45 11.62
C ALA A 135 4.98 6.04 11.17
N ARG A 136 4.92 6.53 9.92
CA ARG A 136 3.68 7.07 9.34
C ARG A 136 2.60 6.02 9.13
N LEU A 137 3.00 4.78 8.82
CA LEU A 137 2.07 3.66 8.69
C LEU A 137 1.31 3.40 10.00
N ARG A 138 1.97 3.57 11.15
CA ARG A 138 1.34 3.40 12.47
C ARG A 138 0.28 4.46 12.79
N GLU A 139 0.31 5.58 12.10
CA GLU A 139 -0.66 6.68 12.25
C GLU A 139 -1.69 6.69 11.10
N SER A 140 -1.68 5.65 10.26
CA SER A 140 -2.51 5.58 9.07
C SER A 140 -3.60 4.52 9.16
N PHE A 141 -4.54 4.61 8.23
CA PHE A 141 -5.54 3.57 8.01
C PHE A 141 -5.09 2.63 6.88
N CYS A 142 -5.53 1.37 6.96
CA CYS A 142 -5.44 0.43 5.84
C CYS A 142 -6.83 -0.03 5.42
N ALA A 143 -7.17 0.17 4.15
CA ALA A 143 -8.38 -0.40 3.58
C ALA A 143 -8.20 -1.91 3.41
N VAL A 144 -9.08 -2.70 4.05
CA VAL A 144 -9.03 -4.16 4.00
C VAL A 144 -10.26 -4.74 3.33
N SER A 145 -10.08 -5.76 2.51
CA SER A 145 -11.15 -6.65 2.07
C SER A 145 -10.64 -8.09 1.97
N ALA A 146 -11.53 -9.03 2.28
CA ALA A 146 -11.26 -10.47 2.26
C ALA A 146 -12.59 -11.24 2.29
N PRO A 147 -12.59 -12.54 1.98
CA PRO A 147 -13.73 -13.41 2.32
C PRO A 147 -14.05 -13.33 3.82
N LYS A 148 -15.33 -13.47 4.20
CA LYS A 148 -15.78 -13.32 5.60
C LYS A 148 -14.95 -14.09 6.61
N VAL A 149 -14.53 -15.30 6.26
CA VAL A 149 -13.73 -16.18 7.15
C VAL A 149 -12.28 -15.69 7.30
N ALA A 150 -11.74 -14.96 6.34
CA ALA A 150 -10.37 -14.45 6.32
C ALA A 150 -10.26 -12.97 6.74
N LEU A 151 -11.37 -12.24 6.78
CA LEU A 151 -11.38 -10.83 7.13
C LEU A 151 -10.73 -10.54 8.50
N PRO A 152 -10.96 -11.33 9.55
CA PRO A 152 -10.26 -11.13 10.83
C PRO A 152 -8.74 -11.25 10.72
N ILE A 153 -8.23 -12.07 9.79
CA ILE A 153 -6.79 -12.22 9.54
C ILE A 153 -6.24 -10.94 8.91
N ALA A 154 -6.92 -10.39 7.89
CA ALA A 154 -6.51 -9.14 7.26
C ALA A 154 -6.49 -7.97 8.27
N GLN A 155 -7.51 -7.88 9.13
CA GLN A 155 -7.59 -6.88 10.18
C GLN A 155 -6.46 -7.05 11.21
N ALA A 156 -6.19 -8.28 11.65
CA ALA A 156 -5.11 -8.56 12.59
C ALA A 156 -3.74 -8.17 12.05
N LEU A 157 -3.44 -8.48 10.78
CA LEU A 157 -2.19 -8.09 10.12
C LEU A 157 -2.01 -6.57 10.09
N VAL A 158 -3.09 -5.82 9.83
CA VAL A 158 -3.06 -4.35 9.85
C VAL A 158 -2.77 -3.82 11.25
N ILE A 159 -3.45 -4.35 12.27
CA ILE A 159 -3.23 -3.97 13.68
C ILE A 159 -1.78 -4.30 14.10
N GLU A 160 -1.27 -5.46 13.71
CA GLU A 160 0.11 -5.86 14.01
C GLU A 160 1.14 -4.95 13.34
N MET A 161 0.85 -4.41 12.15
CA MET A 161 1.67 -3.36 11.51
C MET A 161 1.57 -2.00 12.23
N GLY A 162 0.63 -1.87 13.17
CA GLY A 162 0.37 -0.65 13.95
C GLY A 162 -0.60 0.32 13.31
N ALA A 163 -1.22 -0.03 12.18
CA ALA A 163 -2.22 0.76 11.48
C ALA A 163 -3.65 0.41 11.91
N GLU A 164 -4.62 1.22 11.50
CA GLU A 164 -6.04 0.98 11.78
C GLU A 164 -6.74 0.35 10.57
N PRO A 165 -7.41 -0.82 10.68
CA PRO A 165 -8.09 -1.45 9.56
C PRO A 165 -9.47 -0.84 9.32
N VAL A 166 -9.76 -0.46 8.08
CA VAL A 166 -11.10 -0.04 7.61
C VAL A 166 -11.58 -1.04 6.57
N VAL A 167 -12.72 -1.66 6.82
CA VAL A 167 -13.29 -2.64 5.89
C VAL A 167 -13.94 -1.92 4.72
N ILE A 168 -13.44 -2.19 3.51
CA ILE A 168 -14.02 -1.67 2.26
C ILE A 168 -14.63 -2.86 1.49
N THR A 169 -15.94 -2.80 1.31
CA THR A 169 -16.66 -3.83 0.55
C THR A 169 -16.40 -3.72 -0.95
N GLU A 170 -16.71 -4.76 -1.70
CA GLU A 170 -16.61 -4.77 -3.17
C GLU A 170 -17.38 -3.58 -3.80
N ALA A 171 -18.60 -3.32 -3.31
CA ALA A 171 -19.43 -2.23 -3.83
C ALA A 171 -18.86 -0.83 -3.52
N GLN A 172 -18.02 -0.70 -2.49
CA GLN A 172 -17.39 0.57 -2.11
C GLN A 172 -16.03 0.79 -2.76
N ARG A 173 -15.44 -0.26 -3.36
CA ARG A 173 -14.04 -0.23 -3.83
C ARG A 173 -13.80 0.85 -4.88
N ALA A 174 -14.67 0.98 -5.86
CA ALA A 174 -14.52 1.99 -6.92
C ALA A 174 -14.55 3.42 -6.34
N ALA A 175 -15.52 3.73 -5.49
CA ALA A 175 -15.62 5.04 -4.85
C ALA A 175 -14.41 5.32 -3.91
N TYR A 176 -13.93 4.32 -3.20
CA TYR A 176 -12.73 4.45 -2.39
C TYR A 176 -11.49 4.78 -3.22
N ALA A 177 -11.28 4.04 -4.33
CA ALA A 177 -10.14 4.26 -5.21
C ALA A 177 -10.19 5.65 -5.86
N GLU A 178 -11.36 6.07 -6.36
CA GLU A 178 -11.58 7.41 -6.92
C GLU A 178 -11.31 8.50 -5.89
N ALA A 179 -11.85 8.38 -4.68
CA ALA A 179 -11.62 9.35 -3.61
C ALA A 179 -10.14 9.47 -3.26
N PHE A 180 -9.43 8.33 -3.20
CA PHE A 180 -7.99 8.31 -2.90
C PHE A 180 -7.16 8.93 -4.04
N GLU A 181 -7.51 8.68 -5.30
CA GLU A 181 -6.89 9.30 -6.48
C GLU A 181 -7.09 10.83 -6.48
N VAL A 182 -8.31 11.28 -6.24
CA VAL A 182 -8.64 12.72 -6.13
C VAL A 182 -7.81 13.37 -5.02
N ALA A 183 -7.79 12.78 -3.84
CA ALA A 183 -7.06 13.33 -2.69
C ALA A 183 -5.54 13.41 -2.92
N THR A 184 -4.97 12.50 -3.70
CA THR A 184 -3.51 12.42 -3.90
C THR A 184 -3.05 13.07 -5.19
N ASN A 185 -3.59 12.66 -6.33
CA ASN A 185 -3.10 13.08 -7.64
C ASN A 185 -3.62 14.45 -8.05
N PHE A 186 -4.93 14.69 -7.91
CA PHE A 186 -5.50 16.00 -8.27
C PHE A 186 -5.01 17.11 -7.35
N SER A 187 -4.87 16.85 -6.04
CA SER A 187 -4.30 17.83 -5.12
C SER A 187 -2.86 18.21 -5.51
N ALA A 188 -2.04 17.24 -5.90
CA ALA A 188 -0.68 17.50 -6.37
C ALA A 188 -0.68 18.29 -7.69
N MET A 189 -1.60 18.00 -8.62
CA MET A 189 -1.72 18.74 -9.89
C MET A 189 -2.06 20.22 -9.65
N VAL A 190 -3.04 20.49 -8.79
CA VAL A 190 -3.45 21.88 -8.47
C VAL A 190 -2.31 22.67 -7.83
N VAL A 191 -1.56 22.05 -6.90
CA VAL A 191 -0.40 22.67 -6.27
C VAL A 191 0.71 22.95 -7.29
N ASN A 192 1.01 22.01 -8.18
CA ASN A 192 2.01 22.19 -9.23
C ASN A 192 1.60 23.29 -10.21
N GLN A 193 0.33 23.37 -10.59
CA GLN A 193 -0.18 24.45 -11.44
C GLN A 193 -0.01 25.83 -10.76
N ALA A 194 -0.33 25.95 -9.48
CA ALA A 194 -0.16 27.21 -8.74
C ALA A 194 1.31 27.63 -8.65
N ILE A 195 2.23 26.69 -8.45
CA ILE A 195 3.67 26.93 -8.47
C ILE A 195 4.08 27.44 -9.85
N GLY A 196 3.68 26.75 -10.94
CA GLY A 196 4.02 27.14 -12.31
C GLY A 196 3.56 28.56 -12.66
N LEU A 197 2.35 28.97 -12.25
CA LEU A 197 1.87 30.33 -12.46
C LEU A 197 2.76 31.41 -11.83
N LEU A 198 3.33 31.16 -10.67
CA LEU A 198 4.27 32.07 -10.02
C LEU A 198 5.63 32.08 -10.73
N GLU A 199 6.12 30.93 -11.14
CA GLU A 199 7.39 30.79 -11.88
C GLU A 199 7.30 31.48 -13.25
N ASP A 200 6.21 31.31 -13.98
CA ASP A 200 5.95 31.97 -15.26
C ASP A 200 5.87 33.51 -15.13
N ALA A 201 5.41 34.00 -13.97
CA ALA A 201 5.41 35.41 -13.64
C ALA A 201 6.79 35.95 -13.20
N GLY A 202 7.83 35.10 -13.18
CA GLY A 202 9.18 35.47 -12.74
C GLY A 202 9.34 35.63 -11.25
N ILE A 203 8.44 35.06 -10.44
CA ILE A 203 8.48 35.14 -8.98
C ILE A 203 9.38 34.04 -8.43
N GLU A 204 10.48 34.44 -7.81
CA GLU A 204 11.41 33.50 -7.17
C GLU A 204 10.80 32.85 -5.92
N ASN A 205 11.24 31.61 -5.62
CA ASN A 205 10.78 30.83 -4.48
C ASN A 205 9.26 30.58 -4.47
N ALA A 206 8.66 30.38 -5.62
CA ALA A 206 7.24 30.14 -5.82
C ALA A 206 6.67 29.06 -4.86
N ARG A 207 7.40 27.94 -4.71
CA ARG A 207 7.04 26.87 -3.77
C ARG A 207 6.97 27.33 -2.32
N GLY A 208 7.94 28.14 -1.88
CA GLY A 208 7.97 28.68 -0.50
C GLY A 208 6.81 29.62 -0.23
N ILE A 209 6.42 30.42 -1.23
CA ILE A 209 5.31 31.38 -1.15
C ILE A 209 3.97 30.66 -1.04
N ILE A 210 3.71 29.65 -1.89
CA ILE A 210 2.40 29.00 -1.95
C ILE A 210 2.17 27.94 -0.84
N ALA A 211 3.23 27.35 -0.32
CA ALA A 211 3.14 26.22 0.60
C ALA A 211 2.32 26.50 1.88
N PRO A 212 2.43 27.67 2.56
CA PRO A 212 1.62 27.96 3.75
C PRO A 212 0.12 28.02 3.42
N SER A 213 -0.24 28.68 2.32
CA SER A 213 -1.64 28.84 1.91
C SER A 213 -2.28 27.49 1.54
N VAL A 214 -1.55 26.66 0.80
CA VAL A 214 -2.03 25.30 0.45
C VAL A 214 -2.24 24.45 1.70
N ARG A 215 -1.30 24.45 2.65
CA ARG A 215 -1.45 23.71 3.90
C ARG A 215 -2.68 24.15 4.68
N SER A 216 -2.85 25.45 4.88
CA SER A 216 -4.01 25.99 5.61
C SER A 216 -5.34 25.69 4.91
N ALA A 217 -5.38 25.71 3.57
CA ALA A 217 -6.58 25.35 2.83
C ALA A 217 -6.93 23.86 3.01
N VAL A 218 -5.94 22.97 2.93
CA VAL A 218 -6.13 21.52 3.14
C VAL A 218 -6.55 21.21 4.58
N GLU A 219 -5.87 21.80 5.57
CA GLU A 219 -6.20 21.64 7.00
C GLU A 219 -7.65 22.07 7.27
N ARG A 220 -8.06 23.25 6.77
CA ARG A 220 -9.44 23.73 6.92
C ARG A 220 -10.45 22.78 6.27
N ALA A 221 -10.18 22.31 5.04
CA ALA A 221 -11.07 21.38 4.36
C ALA A 221 -11.24 20.04 5.10
N LEU A 222 -10.19 19.57 5.79
CA LEU A 222 -10.25 18.37 6.61
C LEU A 222 -11.03 18.60 7.91
N ASP A 223 -10.89 19.78 8.54
CA ASP A 223 -11.58 20.14 9.77
C ASP A 223 -13.09 20.38 9.53
N ASP A 224 -13.44 21.08 8.45
CA ASP A 224 -14.82 21.42 8.11
C ASP A 224 -15.62 20.23 7.56
N GLY A 225 -14.91 19.16 7.10
CA GLY A 225 -15.49 18.00 6.46
C GLY A 225 -16.04 18.29 5.05
N HIS A 226 -16.96 17.43 4.56
CA HIS A 226 -17.48 17.56 3.20
C HIS A 226 -18.38 18.81 3.07
N THR A 227 -17.95 19.75 2.25
CA THR A 227 -18.75 20.92 1.82
C THR A 227 -19.01 20.84 0.32
N PRO A 228 -20.28 20.87 -0.14
CA PRO A 228 -20.58 20.87 -1.58
C PRO A 228 -19.92 22.05 -2.29
N ILE A 229 -19.41 21.83 -3.52
CA ILE A 229 -18.66 22.82 -4.29
C ILE A 229 -19.48 24.09 -4.57
N ASP A 230 -20.79 23.93 -4.75
CA ASP A 230 -21.74 25.02 -4.99
C ASP A 230 -21.98 25.96 -3.77
N THR A 231 -21.50 25.54 -2.60
CA THR A 231 -21.58 26.32 -1.34
C THR A 231 -20.23 26.86 -0.89
N LEU A 232 -19.16 26.64 -1.66
CA LEU A 232 -17.84 27.22 -1.36
C LEU A 232 -17.78 28.67 -1.79
N ASP A 233 -17.69 29.59 -0.81
CA ASP A 233 -17.34 30.96 -1.06
C ASP A 233 -15.83 31.05 -1.34
N PHE A 234 -15.49 31.41 -2.56
CA PHE A 234 -14.12 31.70 -2.98
C PHE A 234 -13.84 33.18 -2.80
N ASP A 235 -13.63 33.64 -1.54
CA ASP A 235 -13.21 35.00 -1.23
C ASP A 235 -11.73 35.25 -1.55
#